data_c2885da9520900e12a65eefdd699ba34
#
_entry.id   c2885da9520900e12a65eefdd699ba34
#
_cell.length_a   1.000
_cell.length_b   1.000
_cell.length_c   1.000
_cell.angle_alpha   90.00
_cell.angle_beta   90.00
_cell.angle_gamma   90.00
#
_symmetry.space_group_name_H-M   'P 1'
#
loop_
_entity.id
_entity.type
_entity.pdbx_description
1 polymer ?
#
loop_
_entity_poly.entity_id
_entity_poly.type
_entity_poly.pdbx_seq_one_letter_code
_entity_poly.pdbx_strand_id
1 'polypeptide(L)'
;WEIVQNIKAGGRTIVLTTHNMEEAQALCDEIAIMDYGRIIARGSPVELIKRHCGGVTVELPMTSFNPSLPPLSIPFQVVQDRIEMMTDDLNGFVAELVAKNVNLKDMAVRSPNLEDVFLTLTGRQLRE
;
A
#
# COMPACT_ATOMS: atom_id res chain seq x y z
N TRP A 1 2.57 -2.73 -21.11
CA TRP A 1 3.77 -2.17 -20.42
C TRP A 1 5.03 -2.22 -21.29
N GLU A 2 5.19 -3.27 -22.07
CA GLU A 2 6.37 -3.43 -22.92
C GLU A 2 6.51 -2.31 -23.96
N ILE A 3 5.39 -1.91 -24.56
CA ILE A 3 5.37 -0.80 -25.53
C ILE A 3 5.83 0.51 -24.87
N VAL A 4 5.31 0.79 -23.68
CA VAL A 4 5.68 1.99 -22.93
C VAL A 4 7.16 1.97 -22.58
N GLN A 5 7.68 0.86 -22.12
CA GLN A 5 9.09 0.73 -21.76
C GLN A 5 9.99 0.90 -22.98
N ASN A 6 9.61 0.37 -24.13
CA ASN A 6 10.36 0.51 -25.37
C ASN A 6 10.42 1.98 -25.82
N ILE A 7 9.33 2.71 -25.71
CA ILE A 7 9.31 4.13 -26.06
C ILE A 7 10.19 4.93 -25.09
N LYS A 8 10.16 4.62 -23.81
CA LYS A 8 11.02 5.27 -22.81
C LYS A 8 12.50 5.01 -23.11
N ALA A 9 12.84 3.79 -23.46
CA ALA A 9 14.22 3.41 -23.79
C ALA A 9 14.77 4.20 -24.99
N GLY A 10 13.89 4.68 -25.87
CA GLY A 10 14.24 5.53 -26.99
C GLY A 10 14.48 7.00 -26.63
N GLY A 11 14.44 7.37 -25.35
CA GLY A 11 14.72 8.73 -24.88
C GLY A 11 13.53 9.68 -24.98
N ARG A 12 12.32 9.16 -25.15
CA ARG A 12 11.11 9.98 -25.28
C ARG A 12 10.45 10.21 -23.92
N THR A 13 9.83 11.38 -23.78
CA THR A 13 9.01 11.70 -22.62
C THR A 13 7.60 11.19 -22.84
N ILE A 14 7.06 10.48 -21.83
CA ILE A 14 5.72 9.92 -21.89
C ILE A 14 4.92 10.40 -20.68
N VAL A 15 3.68 10.86 -20.94
CA VAL A 15 2.73 11.15 -19.86
C VAL A 15 1.67 10.06 -19.86
N LEU A 16 1.52 9.39 -18.73
CA LEU A 16 0.58 8.29 -18.54
C LEU A 16 -0.43 8.67 -17.46
N THR A 17 -1.71 8.55 -17.79
CA THR A 17 -2.79 8.74 -16.81
C THR A 17 -3.39 7.37 -16.50
N THR A 18 -3.42 7.02 -15.22
CA THR A 18 -3.92 5.71 -14.81
C THR A 18 -4.47 5.77 -13.40
N HIS A 19 -5.40 4.89 -13.08
CA HIS A 19 -5.83 4.61 -11.70
C HIS A 19 -5.24 3.30 -11.19
N ASN A 20 -4.40 2.63 -11.97
CA ASN A 20 -3.72 1.40 -11.58
C ASN A 20 -2.37 1.76 -10.98
N MET A 21 -2.25 1.67 -9.66
CA MET A 21 -1.04 2.07 -8.93
C MET A 21 0.15 1.15 -9.23
N GLU A 22 -0.10 -0.12 -9.50
CA GLU A 22 0.98 -1.04 -9.88
C GLU A 22 1.62 -0.64 -11.20
N GLU A 23 0.80 -0.27 -12.18
CA GLU A 23 1.28 0.24 -13.46
C GLU A 23 2.08 1.53 -13.28
N ALA A 24 1.57 2.46 -12.49
CA ALA A 24 2.25 3.72 -12.23
C ALA A 24 3.60 3.48 -11.55
N GLN A 25 3.65 2.59 -10.56
CA GLN A 25 4.89 2.28 -9.85
C GLN A 25 5.93 1.63 -10.75
N ALA A 26 5.51 0.75 -11.65
CA ALA A 26 6.41 0.02 -12.52
C ALA A 26 6.96 0.87 -13.66
N LEU A 27 6.17 1.79 -14.19
CA LEU A 27 6.49 2.49 -15.44
C LEU A 27 6.93 3.94 -15.28
N CYS A 28 6.52 4.61 -14.22
CA CYS A 28 6.73 6.05 -14.10
C CYS A 28 7.97 6.39 -13.30
N ASP A 29 8.72 7.37 -13.79
CA ASP A 29 9.87 7.94 -13.08
C ASP A 29 9.42 8.97 -12.05
N GLU A 30 8.39 9.74 -12.39
CA GLU A 30 7.79 10.72 -11.51
C GLU A 30 6.27 10.59 -11.57
N ILE A 31 5.63 10.69 -10.42
CA ILE A 31 4.20 10.50 -10.27
C ILE A 31 3.59 11.72 -9.58
N ALA A 32 2.42 12.14 -10.05
CA ALA A 32 1.57 13.08 -9.36
C ALA A 32 0.28 12.36 -8.98
N ILE A 33 -0.02 12.32 -7.69
CA ILE A 33 -1.24 11.71 -7.18
C ILE A 33 -2.30 12.81 -7.09
N MET A 34 -3.45 12.56 -7.72
CA MET A 34 -4.56 13.51 -7.74
C MET A 34 -5.75 13.00 -6.94
N ASP A 35 -6.40 13.91 -6.24
CA ASP A 35 -7.63 13.62 -5.51
C ASP A 35 -8.50 14.87 -5.55
N TYR A 36 -9.77 14.71 -5.94
CA TYR A 36 -10.72 15.82 -6.10
C TYR A 36 -10.16 16.95 -6.95
N GLY A 37 -9.50 16.61 -8.06
CA GLY A 37 -8.97 17.59 -9.00
C GLY A 37 -7.72 18.33 -8.53
N ARG A 38 -7.12 17.89 -7.42
CA ARG A 38 -5.90 18.52 -6.88
C ARG A 38 -4.77 17.52 -6.81
N ILE A 39 -3.55 17.99 -7.05
CA ILE A 39 -2.35 17.18 -6.82
C ILE A 39 -2.07 17.21 -5.32
N ILE A 40 -2.12 16.02 -4.69
CA ILE A 40 -1.92 15.88 -3.25
C ILE A 40 -0.54 15.35 -2.89
N ALA A 41 0.18 14.77 -3.85
CA ALA A 41 1.56 14.34 -3.67
C ALA A 41 2.24 14.24 -5.01
N ARG A 42 3.55 14.43 -5.03
CA ARG A 42 4.36 14.37 -6.23
C ARG A 42 5.77 13.91 -5.90
N GLY A 43 6.34 13.05 -6.74
CA GLY A 43 7.70 12.55 -6.59
C GLY A 43 7.88 11.24 -7.32
N SER A 44 9.06 10.63 -7.16
CA SER A 44 9.28 9.28 -7.66
C SER A 44 8.50 8.28 -6.80
N PRO A 45 8.21 7.08 -7.32
CA PRO A 45 7.55 6.05 -6.51
C PRO A 45 8.27 5.77 -5.19
N VAL A 46 9.60 5.65 -5.23
CA VAL A 46 10.41 5.39 -4.03
C VAL A 46 10.29 6.54 -3.03
N GLU A 47 10.37 7.78 -3.49
CA GLU A 47 10.26 8.95 -2.61
C GLU A 47 8.88 9.04 -1.95
N LEU A 48 7.82 8.80 -2.71
CA LEU A 48 6.46 8.84 -2.19
C LEU A 48 6.22 7.77 -1.14
N ILE A 49 6.69 6.56 -1.40
CA ILE A 49 6.57 5.45 -0.45
C ILE A 49 7.35 5.76 0.83
N LYS A 50 8.59 6.22 0.71
CA LYS A 50 9.41 6.58 1.86
C LYS A 50 8.80 7.70 2.70
N ARG A 51 8.23 8.71 2.04
CA ARG A 51 7.70 9.89 2.72
C ARG A 51 6.39 9.60 3.46
N HIS A 52 5.53 8.77 2.88
CA HIS A 52 4.16 8.59 3.35
C HIS A 52 3.90 7.25 4.01
N CYS A 53 4.75 6.25 3.79
CA CYS A 53 4.58 4.91 4.33
C CYS A 53 5.88 4.47 5.01
N GLY A 54 5.90 4.44 6.34
CA GLY A 54 7.01 3.86 7.08
C GLY A 54 6.75 2.39 7.38
N GLY A 55 7.81 1.58 7.43
CA GLY A 55 7.71 0.20 7.88
C GLY A 55 7.22 -0.77 6.83
N VAL A 56 6.36 -1.69 7.25
CA VAL A 56 5.86 -2.79 6.42
C VAL A 56 4.35 -2.92 6.56
N THR A 57 3.74 -3.62 5.61
CA THR A 57 2.31 -3.95 5.67
C THR A 57 2.17 -5.43 6.04
N VAL A 58 1.39 -5.69 7.10
CA VAL A 58 1.05 -7.04 7.55
C VAL A 58 -0.35 -7.37 7.05
N GLU A 59 -0.50 -8.53 6.42
CA GLU A 59 -1.78 -9.00 5.90
C GLU A 59 -2.19 -10.28 6.60
N LEU A 60 -3.43 -10.32 7.06
CA LEU A 60 -4.02 -11.52 7.68
C LEU A 60 -5.44 -11.72 7.14
N PRO A 61 -5.83 -12.98 6.88
CA PRO A 61 -7.24 -13.24 6.56
C PRO A 61 -8.13 -12.94 7.76
N MET A 62 -9.37 -12.55 7.51
CA MET A 62 -10.33 -12.29 8.58
C MET A 62 -10.52 -13.49 9.49
N THR A 63 -10.38 -14.69 8.95
CA THR A 63 -10.51 -15.93 9.72
C THR A 63 -9.43 -16.11 10.79
N SER A 64 -8.34 -15.36 10.71
CA SER A 64 -7.30 -15.37 11.76
C SER A 64 -7.77 -14.72 13.05
N PHE A 65 -8.84 -13.94 13.00
CA PHE A 65 -9.41 -13.22 14.13
C PHE A 65 -10.70 -13.92 14.57
N ASN A 66 -10.59 -14.80 15.55
CA ASN A 66 -11.72 -15.58 16.02
C ASN A 66 -11.90 -15.35 17.53
N PRO A 67 -13.12 -15.02 18.00
CA PRO A 67 -14.38 -14.91 17.24
C PRO A 67 -14.57 -13.58 16.52
N SER A 68 -13.80 -12.56 16.86
CA SER A 68 -13.94 -11.24 16.28
C SER A 68 -12.62 -10.48 16.31
N LEU A 69 -12.54 -9.40 15.53
CA LEU A 69 -11.38 -8.53 15.48
C LEU A 69 -11.20 -7.83 16.84
N PRO A 70 -10.06 -8.04 17.54
CA PRO A 70 -9.77 -7.30 18.77
C PRO A 70 -9.41 -5.86 18.44
N PRO A 71 -9.46 -4.93 19.42
CA PRO A 71 -8.93 -3.59 19.21
C PRO A 71 -7.44 -3.67 18.87
N LEU A 72 -7.05 -2.98 17.79
CA LEU A 72 -5.65 -2.93 17.36
C LEU A 72 -5.08 -1.55 17.65
N SER A 73 -3.80 -1.51 18.03
CA SER A 73 -3.11 -0.26 18.35
C SER A 73 -2.69 0.54 17.13
N ILE A 74 -2.75 -0.06 15.95
CA ILE A 74 -2.31 0.57 14.70
C ILE A 74 -3.46 0.68 13.72
N PRO A 75 -3.38 1.60 12.75
CA PRO A 75 -4.38 1.69 11.71
C PRO A 75 -4.46 0.41 10.87
N PHE A 76 -5.65 0.04 10.50
CA PHE A 76 -5.88 -1.12 9.64
C PHE A 76 -7.01 -0.83 8.66
N GLN A 77 -7.09 -1.64 7.62
CA GLN A 77 -8.21 -1.59 6.68
C GLN A 77 -8.61 -3.00 6.30
N VAL A 78 -9.88 -3.15 5.96
CA VAL A 78 -10.42 -4.43 5.50
C VAL A 78 -10.45 -4.39 3.98
N VAL A 79 -9.78 -5.34 3.34
CA VAL A 79 -9.72 -5.47 1.88
C VAL A 79 -10.26 -6.86 1.54
N GLN A 80 -11.48 -6.92 1.01
CA GLN A 80 -12.17 -8.18 0.75
C GLN A 80 -12.31 -8.99 2.05
N ASP A 81 -11.70 -10.16 2.12
CA ASP A 81 -11.74 -11.04 3.29
C ASP A 81 -10.46 -10.97 4.13
N ARG A 82 -9.62 -9.94 3.91
CA ARG A 82 -8.35 -9.77 4.59
C ARG A 82 -8.28 -8.45 5.34
N ILE A 83 -7.40 -8.40 6.32
CA ILE A 83 -7.05 -7.15 7.01
C ILE A 83 -5.62 -6.81 6.67
N GLU A 84 -5.39 -5.57 6.28
CA GLU A 84 -4.07 -5.01 6.03
C GLU A 84 -3.75 -3.99 7.12
N MET A 85 -2.59 -4.16 7.75
CA MET A 85 -2.15 -3.34 8.87
C MET A 85 -0.75 -2.82 8.58
N MET A 86 -0.50 -1.53 8.83
CA MET A 86 0.81 -0.93 8.59
C MET A 86 1.51 -0.65 9.91
N THR A 87 2.76 -1.09 10.04
CA THR A 87 3.55 -0.89 11.25
C THR A 87 5.00 -0.61 10.90
N ASP A 88 5.64 0.26 11.69
CA ASP A 88 7.08 0.48 11.65
C ASP A 88 7.81 -0.35 12.73
N ASP A 89 7.08 -1.06 13.57
CA ASP A 89 7.61 -1.94 14.61
C ASP A 89 6.99 -3.34 14.46
N LEU A 90 7.52 -4.11 13.53
CA LEU A 90 6.98 -5.43 13.24
C LEU A 90 7.04 -6.37 14.45
N ASN A 91 8.16 -6.37 15.16
CA ASN A 91 8.32 -7.26 16.32
C ASN A 91 7.31 -6.94 17.42
N GLY A 92 7.12 -5.67 17.73
CA GLY A 92 6.15 -5.23 18.72
C GLY A 92 4.72 -5.55 18.30
N PHE A 93 4.41 -5.36 17.02
CA PHE A 93 3.07 -5.66 16.52
C PHE A 93 2.77 -7.17 16.51
N VAL A 94 3.73 -7.99 16.11
CA VAL A 94 3.56 -9.45 16.18
C VAL A 94 3.34 -9.90 17.62
N ALA A 95 4.09 -9.34 18.56
CA ALA A 95 3.89 -9.63 19.99
C ALA A 95 2.47 -9.26 20.45
N GLU A 96 1.95 -8.13 20.00
CA GLU A 96 0.57 -7.71 20.29
C GLU A 96 -0.44 -8.73 19.75
N LEU A 97 -0.27 -9.18 18.51
CA LEU A 97 -1.18 -10.15 17.90
C LEU A 97 -1.14 -11.48 18.64
N VAL A 98 0.04 -11.93 19.03
CA VAL A 98 0.20 -13.16 19.82
C VAL A 98 -0.50 -13.03 21.16
N ALA A 99 -0.34 -11.90 21.83
CA ALA A 99 -0.98 -11.65 23.13
C ALA A 99 -2.51 -11.64 23.02
N LYS A 100 -3.05 -11.29 21.86
CA LYS A 100 -4.50 -11.26 21.59
C LYS A 100 -5.01 -12.56 20.99
N ASN A 101 -4.20 -13.62 20.98
CA ASN A 101 -4.55 -14.94 20.47
C ASN A 101 -4.95 -14.94 18.97
N VAL A 102 -4.35 -14.07 18.19
CA VAL A 102 -4.55 -14.05 16.75
C VAL A 102 -3.76 -15.18 16.10
N ASN A 103 -4.38 -15.90 15.18
CA ASN A 103 -3.71 -16.97 14.44
C ASN A 103 -2.84 -16.37 13.33
N LEU A 104 -1.53 -16.53 13.42
CA LEU A 104 -0.58 -15.96 12.47
C LEU A 104 -0.21 -16.91 11.32
N LYS A 105 -0.88 -18.05 11.21
CA LYS A 105 -0.52 -19.10 10.24
C LYS A 105 -0.45 -18.56 8.80
N ASP A 106 -1.41 -17.74 8.41
CA ASP A 106 -1.51 -17.24 7.05
C ASP A 106 -1.06 -15.77 6.93
N MET A 107 -0.23 -15.32 7.86
CA MET A 107 0.29 -13.96 7.86
C MET A 107 1.28 -13.76 6.71
N ALA A 108 1.13 -12.65 6.00
CA ALA A 108 2.09 -12.18 5.02
C ALA A 108 2.59 -10.79 5.41
N VAL A 109 3.86 -10.53 5.14
CA VAL A 109 4.47 -9.23 5.38
C VAL A 109 5.04 -8.74 4.05
N ARG A 110 4.67 -7.53 3.66
CA ARG A 110 5.13 -6.95 2.40
C ARG A 110 5.61 -5.52 2.58
N SER A 111 6.46 -5.08 1.66
CA SER A 111 6.87 -3.68 1.60
C SER A 111 5.70 -2.82 1.12
N PRO A 112 5.60 -1.55 1.59
CA PRO A 112 4.57 -0.65 1.10
C PRO A 112 4.72 -0.36 -0.40
N ASN A 113 3.60 -0.05 -1.04
CA ASN A 113 3.55 0.31 -2.45
C ASN A 113 2.77 1.62 -2.64
N LEU A 114 2.59 2.05 -3.90
CA LEU A 114 1.88 3.30 -4.19
C LEU A 114 0.41 3.25 -3.78
N GLU A 115 -0.22 2.09 -3.80
CA GLU A 115 -1.59 1.98 -3.31
C GLU A 115 -1.68 2.32 -1.83
N ASP A 116 -0.69 1.88 -1.04
CA ASP A 116 -0.61 2.23 0.38
C ASP A 116 -0.43 3.74 0.56
N VAL A 117 0.36 4.39 -0.30
CA VAL A 117 0.51 5.85 -0.29
C VAL A 117 -0.83 6.53 -0.53
N PHE A 118 -1.55 6.10 -1.55
CA PHE A 118 -2.85 6.69 -1.88
C PHE A 118 -3.83 6.52 -0.72
N LEU A 119 -3.89 5.35 -0.13
CA LEU A 119 -4.75 5.07 1.02
C LEU A 119 -4.38 5.93 2.23
N THR A 120 -3.10 6.08 2.50
CA THR A 120 -2.61 6.90 3.61
C THR A 120 -3.02 8.37 3.43
N LEU A 121 -2.92 8.88 2.21
CA LEU A 121 -3.21 10.29 1.92
C LEU A 121 -4.72 10.57 1.86
N THR A 122 -5.52 9.65 1.37
CA THR A 122 -6.94 9.89 1.11
C THR A 122 -7.87 9.15 2.06
N GLY A 123 -7.42 8.07 2.69
CA GLY A 123 -8.26 7.18 3.49
C GLY A 123 -9.23 6.35 2.65
N ARG A 124 -9.03 6.27 1.33
CA ARG A 124 -9.93 5.57 0.41
C ARG A 124 -9.19 4.58 -0.43
N GLN A 125 -9.86 3.47 -0.74
CA GLN A 125 -9.34 2.51 -1.71
C GLN A 125 -9.63 2.98 -3.13
N LEU A 126 -8.71 2.65 -4.04
CA LEU A 126 -8.95 2.83 -5.46
C LEU A 126 -9.96 1.80 -5.93
N ARG A 127 -10.90 2.23 -6.75
CA ARG A 127 -11.86 1.36 -7.40
C ARG A 127 -11.50 1.26 -8.87
N GLU A 128 -11.48 0.04 -9.34
CA GLU A 128 -11.33 -0.22 -10.76
C GLU A 128 -12.64 0.02 -11.50
#